data_3f47952e450dc22d56fbaee23e30ce88
#
_entry.id   3f47952e450dc22d56fbaee23e30ce88
#
_cell.length_a   1.000
_cell.length_b   1.000
_cell.length_c   1.000
_cell.angle_alpha   90.00
_cell.angle_beta   90.00
_cell.angle_gamma   90.00
#
_symmetry.space_group_name_H-M   'P 1'
#
loop_
_entity.id
_entity.type
_entity.pdbx_description
1 polymer ?
#
loop_
_entity_poly.entity_id
_entity_poly.type
_entity_poly.pdbx_seq_one_letter_code
_entity_poly.pdbx_strand_id
1 'polypeptide(L)'
;MRGLGLKLRQGRFRTLWRFGYSARLLKTNHFRTAASNTSFPAVWMLLAQYSGRIPGPFVVVRKNAFSTMPETVQDKANPELYSPHPGVRGMTLLNREAFKRTVVVPALKVKKEIVNSLLKSLKQSVLQRPGLKRVVEDPEDEDSRLVILDPHKIPGFSLGESEQQVLKELSVDPEVSRYNLELTYENFKSEEILRAVLPEGQEVTSGFSRVGHIAHLNLRDHQLPYRHLIGQVIIDKNPGITCAVNKTNIIDSTYRNFEMEVLAGEKNLVTKVKENNIAYELDFSKVYWNPRLSTEHGRIVELLKPGDVLFDVFAGIGPFAIPAAKKKCRVFANDLNPESYNWLLHNCRLNKVDTKVKAFNMDGREFLRGPVREELSKELPLMKEEQKNAFHIVMNLPALAVEFLDVFRHLLVGEPCSAAALPTVHCYGFSKHEDPAKDIQERAEASLGTSLDGRCSTYLVRNVAPNKEMLCISFQVPADVLYKRPCPDEAKPASKRLCTSQGFSEEKLLS
;
A
#
# COMPACT_ATOMS: atom_id res chain seq x y z
N MET A 1 -30.08 -39.49 -45.04
CA MET A 1 -31.55 -39.76 -44.88
C MET A 1 -31.97 -39.14 -43.58
N ARG A 2 -32.93 -38.19 -43.66
CA ARG A 2 -34.03 -37.86 -42.77
C ARG A 2 -33.65 -37.72 -41.27
N GLY A 3 -33.91 -36.64 -40.56
CA GLY A 3 -34.76 -35.50 -40.81
C GLY A 3 -35.52 -35.16 -39.54
N LEU A 4 -35.75 -33.84 -39.31
CA LEU A 4 -36.80 -33.22 -38.51
C LEU A 4 -36.73 -33.40 -36.98
N GLY A 5 -36.91 -32.42 -36.14
CA GLY A 5 -37.38 -31.03 -36.32
C GLY A 5 -38.10 -30.56 -35.05
N LEU A 6 -37.96 -29.26 -34.74
CA LEU A 6 -38.94 -28.36 -34.12
C LEU A 6 -39.55 -28.74 -32.74
N LYS A 7 -39.70 -27.90 -31.75
CA LYS A 7 -40.26 -26.56 -31.60
C LYS A 7 -40.20 -26.05 -30.15
N LEU A 8 -39.87 -24.78 -30.01
CA LEU A 8 -40.31 -23.73 -29.11
C LEU A 8 -41.48 -24.03 -28.13
N ARG A 9 -41.32 -23.62 -26.87
CA ARG A 9 -42.36 -22.80 -26.22
C ARG A 9 -41.84 -21.95 -25.07
N GLN A 10 -42.19 -20.68 -25.15
CA GLN A 10 -42.10 -19.65 -24.12
C GLN A 10 -43.04 -19.93 -22.95
N GLY A 11 -42.69 -19.45 -21.75
CA GLY A 11 -43.58 -19.36 -20.60
C GLY A 11 -43.10 -18.31 -19.62
N ARG A 12 -43.67 -17.12 -19.76
CA ARG A 12 -43.61 -16.03 -18.75
C ARG A 12 -44.39 -16.43 -17.52
N PHE A 13 -43.84 -16.15 -16.32
CA PHE A 13 -44.68 -15.83 -15.17
C PHE A 13 -44.05 -14.67 -14.37
N ARG A 14 -44.80 -13.56 -14.36
CA ARG A 14 -44.68 -12.46 -13.41
C ARG A 14 -45.46 -12.86 -12.13
N THR A 15 -44.89 -12.59 -10.96
CA THR A 15 -45.72 -12.34 -9.78
C THR A 15 -45.10 -11.23 -8.94
N LEU A 16 -45.85 -10.15 -8.86
CA LEU A 16 -45.72 -9.02 -7.93
C LEU A 16 -46.12 -9.47 -6.54
N TRP A 17 -45.41 -9.00 -5.50
CA TRP A 17 -46.01 -8.71 -4.19
C TRP A 17 -45.52 -7.38 -3.67
N ARG A 18 -46.46 -6.47 -3.55
CA ARG A 18 -46.41 -5.23 -2.76
C ARG A 18 -47.00 -5.52 -1.38
N PHE A 19 -46.43 -4.92 -0.34
CA PHE A 19 -47.07 -4.41 0.92
C PHE A 19 -45.91 -3.72 1.65
N GLY A 20 -45.94 -2.50 2.11
CA GLY A 20 -47.02 -1.64 2.54
C GLY A 20 -46.80 -1.26 4.01
N TYR A 21 -46.37 0.02 4.24
CA TYR A 21 -46.60 0.89 5.42
C TYR A 21 -46.30 0.38 6.84
N SER A 22 -45.48 1.10 7.63
CA SER A 22 -46.00 2.10 8.57
C SER A 22 -44.90 2.90 9.26
N ALA A 23 -45.03 4.22 9.17
CA ALA A 23 -44.30 5.21 9.96
C ALA A 23 -44.91 5.32 11.37
N ARG A 24 -44.09 5.52 12.39
CA ARG A 24 -44.50 6.20 13.64
C ARG A 24 -43.39 7.15 14.12
N LEU A 25 -43.71 8.41 13.98
CA LEU A 25 -43.13 9.52 14.74
C LEU A 25 -43.49 9.38 16.23
N LEU A 26 -42.55 9.69 17.10
CA LEU A 26 -42.84 10.32 18.38
C LEU A 26 -41.75 11.31 18.78
N LYS A 27 -42.25 12.44 19.21
CA LYS A 27 -41.64 13.75 19.50
C LYS A 27 -40.89 13.78 20.84
N THR A 28 -39.85 14.61 20.86
CA THR A 28 -39.50 15.68 21.84
C THR A 28 -39.39 15.37 23.32
N ASN A 29 -38.24 15.75 23.93
CA ASN A 29 -38.26 16.82 24.93
C ASN A 29 -36.87 17.39 25.23
N HIS A 30 -36.86 18.72 25.36
CA HIS A 30 -35.78 19.59 25.83
C HIS A 30 -35.28 19.27 27.25
N PHE A 31 -33.99 19.54 27.53
CA PHE A 31 -33.63 20.36 28.70
C PHE A 31 -32.35 21.16 28.48
N ARG A 32 -32.38 22.37 29.04
CA ARG A 32 -31.45 23.50 28.92
C ARG A 32 -30.28 23.42 29.93
N THR A 33 -29.12 23.99 29.48
CA THR A 33 -28.21 24.93 30.17
C THR A 33 -27.59 24.60 31.52
N ALA A 34 -26.28 24.69 31.61
CA ALA A 34 -25.58 25.64 32.50
C ALA A 34 -24.13 25.78 32.10
N ALA A 35 -23.70 27.02 31.91
CA ALA A 35 -22.32 27.44 31.77
C ALA A 35 -21.67 27.63 33.14
N SER A 36 -20.38 27.39 33.28
CA SER A 36 -19.55 28.15 34.23
C SER A 36 -18.08 28.11 33.82
N ASN A 37 -17.54 29.31 33.71
CA ASN A 37 -16.13 29.69 33.61
C ASN A 37 -15.28 29.21 34.77
N THR A 38 -13.98 28.97 34.52
CA THR A 38 -12.85 29.58 35.27
C THR A 38 -11.52 29.11 34.65
N SER A 39 -10.76 29.96 33.96
CA SER A 39 -9.57 30.71 34.39
C SER A 39 -8.29 29.92 34.66
N PHE A 40 -7.26 30.30 33.87
CA PHE A 40 -5.83 30.05 33.98
C PHE A 40 -5.24 30.41 35.37
N PRO A 41 -4.01 29.97 35.71
CA PRO A 41 -2.82 30.75 35.35
C PRO A 41 -1.55 29.97 35.00
N ALA A 42 -0.69 30.75 34.33
CA ALA A 42 0.69 30.53 33.91
C ALA A 42 1.72 30.49 35.08
N VAL A 43 3.03 30.34 34.64
CA VAL A 43 4.30 30.59 35.39
C VAL A 43 4.91 29.31 35.97
N TRP A 44 6.16 28.86 35.62
CA TRP A 44 7.45 29.53 35.72
C TRP A 44 8.58 28.78 34.96
N MET A 45 9.49 29.58 34.35
CA MET A 45 10.85 29.21 33.96
C MET A 45 11.75 28.90 35.14
N LEU A 46 12.74 28.04 34.96
CA LEU A 46 14.06 28.21 35.60
C LEU A 46 15.18 27.51 34.83
N LEU A 47 16.16 28.32 34.46
CA LEU A 47 17.49 27.99 33.95
C LEU A 47 18.37 27.34 35.02
N ALA A 48 19.22 26.39 34.61
CA ALA A 48 20.54 26.23 35.27
C ALA A 48 21.56 25.73 34.26
N GLN A 49 22.55 26.58 33.98
CA GLN A 49 23.83 26.32 33.35
C GLN A 49 24.68 25.38 34.23
N TYR A 50 25.45 24.47 33.64
CA TYR A 50 26.82 24.20 34.07
C TYR A 50 27.70 23.74 32.91
N SER A 51 28.86 24.36 32.87
CA SER A 51 29.98 24.24 31.95
C SER A 51 30.91 23.07 32.31
N GLY A 52 31.57 22.45 31.29
CA GLY A 52 32.72 21.58 31.57
C GLY A 52 33.29 20.80 30.37
N ARG A 53 34.14 21.42 29.61
CA ARG A 53 35.36 20.92 28.88
C ARG A 53 35.42 19.51 28.26
N ILE A 54 35.75 19.56 26.99
CA ILE A 54 36.21 18.61 25.98
C ILE A 54 37.56 17.92 26.36
N PRO A 55 37.84 16.68 25.90
CA PRO A 55 38.63 16.53 24.67
C PRO A 55 38.12 15.47 23.69
N GLY A 56 38.32 15.80 22.39
CA GLY A 56 38.04 14.93 21.24
C GLY A 56 39.20 13.96 20.93
N PRO A 57 39.38 13.46 19.69
CA PRO A 57 38.38 12.84 18.81
C PRO A 57 38.81 11.38 18.43
N PHE A 58 37.89 10.51 18.13
CA PHE A 58 38.13 9.35 17.28
C PHE A 58 37.11 9.31 16.14
N VAL A 59 37.59 9.67 14.95
CA VAL A 59 36.89 9.52 13.69
C VAL A 59 36.95 8.04 13.29
N VAL A 60 35.84 7.33 13.37
CA VAL A 60 35.65 6.07 12.66
C VAL A 60 34.78 6.34 11.43
N VAL A 61 35.45 6.54 10.30
CA VAL A 61 34.84 6.64 8.99
C VAL A 61 34.35 5.24 8.59
N ARG A 62 33.06 4.96 8.77
CA ARG A 62 32.42 3.87 8.02
C ARG A 62 31.94 4.43 6.69
N LYS A 63 32.69 4.14 5.64
CA LYS A 63 32.28 4.32 4.25
C LYS A 63 31.12 3.37 3.94
N ASN A 64 29.89 3.88 4.01
CA ASN A 64 28.79 3.26 3.29
C ASN A 64 28.96 3.67 1.82
N ALA A 65 29.37 2.72 0.99
CA ALA A 65 29.35 2.86 -0.45
C ALA A 65 27.87 2.81 -0.92
N PHE A 66 27.20 3.96 -0.87
CA PHE A 66 26.10 4.19 -1.77
C PHE A 66 26.68 4.40 -3.15
N SER A 67 26.39 3.48 -4.07
CA SER A 67 26.60 3.65 -5.49
C SER A 67 25.82 4.89 -5.91
N THR A 68 26.49 6.02 -5.96
CA THR A 68 26.01 7.21 -6.64
C THR A 68 26.00 6.89 -8.12
N MET A 69 24.82 6.68 -8.69
CA MET A 69 24.64 6.93 -10.12
C MET A 69 25.16 8.34 -10.41
N PRO A 70 25.85 8.56 -11.54
CA PRO A 70 26.35 9.87 -11.87
C PRO A 70 25.18 10.85 -11.86
N GLU A 71 25.28 11.90 -11.06
CA GLU A 71 24.42 13.07 -11.15
C GLU A 71 24.50 13.56 -12.59
N THR A 72 23.43 13.28 -13.34
CA THR A 72 23.19 14.00 -14.59
C THR A 72 23.16 15.46 -14.20
N VAL A 73 24.04 16.24 -14.80
CA VAL A 73 24.12 17.70 -14.70
C VAL A 73 22.69 18.22 -14.84
N GLN A 74 22.04 18.48 -13.71
CA GLN A 74 20.79 19.22 -13.68
C GLN A 74 21.15 20.66 -13.98
N ASP A 75 21.05 21.03 -15.28
CA ASP A 75 20.96 22.40 -15.68
C ASP A 75 19.99 23.09 -14.73
N LYS A 76 20.44 24.15 -14.07
CA LYS A 76 19.62 25.07 -13.27
C LYS A 76 18.70 25.84 -14.24
N ALA A 77 17.79 25.12 -14.88
CA ALA A 77 16.71 25.69 -15.64
C ALA A 77 15.87 26.53 -14.68
N ASN A 78 15.53 27.75 -15.07
CA ASN A 78 14.68 28.61 -14.26
C ASN A 78 13.39 27.87 -13.92
N PRO A 79 13.19 27.35 -12.69
CA PRO A 79 12.06 26.50 -12.35
C PRO A 79 10.73 27.25 -12.47
N GLU A 80 10.75 28.58 -12.54
CA GLU A 80 9.56 29.40 -12.59
C GLU A 80 8.90 29.44 -13.98
N LEU A 81 9.63 29.11 -15.05
CA LEU A 81 9.10 29.25 -16.42
C LEU A 81 7.84 28.38 -16.65
N TYR A 82 7.84 27.18 -16.07
CA TYR A 82 6.71 26.25 -16.16
C TYR A 82 5.98 26.06 -14.82
N SER A 83 6.21 26.91 -13.83
CA SER A 83 5.45 26.87 -12.59
C SER A 83 4.04 27.43 -12.79
N PRO A 84 3.01 26.90 -12.14
CA PRO A 84 1.71 27.54 -12.10
C PRO A 84 1.78 28.98 -11.60
N HIS A 85 0.76 29.79 -11.93
CA HIS A 85 0.70 31.18 -11.50
C HIS A 85 0.71 31.27 -9.96
N PRO A 86 1.48 32.19 -9.33
CA PRO A 86 1.55 32.32 -7.86
C PRO A 86 0.20 32.53 -7.17
N GLY A 87 -0.78 33.10 -7.88
CA GLY A 87 -2.12 33.35 -7.38
C GLY A 87 -2.94 32.07 -7.06
N VAL A 88 -2.44 30.86 -7.39
CA VAL A 88 -3.09 29.61 -6.98
C VAL A 88 -2.72 29.19 -5.54
N ARG A 89 -1.76 29.88 -4.90
CA ARG A 89 -1.30 29.57 -3.54
C ARG A 89 -2.44 29.71 -2.53
N GLY A 90 -2.59 28.68 -1.68
CA GLY A 90 -3.65 28.66 -0.65
C GLY A 90 -5.05 28.29 -1.16
N MET A 91 -5.18 27.94 -2.44
CA MET A 91 -6.43 27.45 -3.02
C MET A 91 -6.88 26.15 -2.31
N THR A 92 -8.10 26.11 -1.80
CA THR A 92 -8.69 24.92 -1.14
C THR A 92 -9.69 24.19 -2.03
N LEU A 93 -10.30 24.90 -2.99
CA LEU A 93 -11.17 24.33 -4.02
C LEU A 93 -10.52 24.49 -5.38
N LEU A 94 -10.45 23.41 -6.16
CA LEU A 94 -9.74 23.40 -7.43
C LEU A 94 -10.45 24.26 -8.49
N ASN A 95 -9.81 25.38 -8.86
CA ASN A 95 -10.19 26.17 -10.02
C ASN A 95 -9.13 25.95 -11.11
N ARG A 96 -9.46 25.17 -12.15
CA ARG A 96 -8.52 24.83 -13.24
C ARG A 96 -8.14 26.02 -14.09
N GLU A 97 -9.05 26.99 -14.28
CA GLU A 97 -8.81 28.21 -15.06
C GLU A 97 -7.73 29.10 -14.43
N ALA A 98 -7.59 29.09 -13.10
CA ALA A 98 -6.56 29.86 -12.40
C ALA A 98 -5.11 29.42 -12.73
N PHE A 99 -4.95 28.25 -13.37
CA PHE A 99 -3.65 27.75 -13.82
C PHE A 99 -3.26 28.24 -15.21
N LYS A 100 -4.18 28.93 -15.90
CA LYS A 100 -3.93 29.43 -17.25
C LYS A 100 -2.87 30.53 -17.20
N ARG A 101 -1.81 30.38 -18.02
CA ARG A 101 -0.79 31.41 -18.23
C ARG A 101 -0.15 31.28 -19.60
N THR A 102 0.31 32.41 -20.11
CA THR A 102 1.09 32.47 -21.36
C THR A 102 2.57 32.59 -21.05
N VAL A 103 3.39 31.78 -21.68
CA VAL A 103 4.85 31.82 -21.61
C VAL A 103 5.42 31.98 -23.02
N VAL A 104 6.51 32.78 -23.15
CA VAL A 104 7.20 32.93 -24.41
C VAL A 104 8.25 31.86 -24.53
N VAL A 105 8.20 31.07 -25.60
CA VAL A 105 9.11 29.96 -25.86
C VAL A 105 9.78 30.11 -27.24
N PRO A 106 10.98 29.54 -27.45
CA PRO A 106 11.64 29.55 -28.74
C PRO A 106 10.94 28.58 -29.70
N ALA A 107 10.86 28.96 -30.98
CA ALA A 107 10.31 28.14 -32.06
C ALA A 107 11.18 28.26 -33.32
N LEU A 108 11.24 27.17 -34.08
CA LEU A 108 11.89 27.14 -35.40
C LEU A 108 10.82 27.00 -36.48
N LYS A 109 10.89 27.90 -37.47
CA LYS A 109 10.05 27.80 -38.66
C LYS A 109 10.69 26.79 -39.66
N VAL A 110 9.95 25.78 -40.02
CA VAL A 110 10.45 24.71 -40.91
C VAL A 110 9.38 24.26 -41.90
N LYS A 111 9.81 23.83 -43.10
CA LYS A 111 8.91 23.25 -44.09
C LYS A 111 8.33 21.91 -43.60
N LYS A 112 7.10 21.61 -44.00
CA LYS A 112 6.36 20.39 -43.55
C LYS A 112 7.15 19.10 -43.76
N GLU A 113 7.89 18.99 -44.88
CA GLU A 113 8.63 17.78 -45.23
C GLU A 113 9.79 17.50 -44.27
N ILE A 114 10.37 18.55 -43.67
CA ILE A 114 11.57 18.45 -42.80
C ILE A 114 11.20 18.21 -41.35
N VAL A 115 9.97 18.48 -40.92
CA VAL A 115 9.51 18.40 -39.52
C VAL A 115 9.91 17.09 -38.86
N ASN A 116 9.66 15.93 -39.49
CA ASN A 116 9.94 14.62 -38.88
C ASN A 116 11.45 14.39 -38.69
N SER A 117 12.26 14.80 -39.64
CA SER A 117 13.73 14.72 -39.56
C SER A 117 14.26 15.62 -38.46
N LEU A 118 13.77 16.85 -38.36
CA LEU A 118 14.16 17.80 -37.33
C LEU A 118 13.77 17.31 -35.91
N LEU A 119 12.53 16.83 -35.73
CA LEU A 119 12.07 16.26 -34.47
C LEU A 119 12.91 15.07 -33.99
N LYS A 120 13.44 14.29 -34.92
CA LYS A 120 14.31 13.15 -34.62
C LYS A 120 15.70 13.62 -34.19
N SER A 121 16.27 14.58 -34.92
CA SER A 121 17.63 15.10 -34.67
C SER A 121 17.69 16.00 -33.44
N LEU A 122 16.69 16.89 -33.23
CA LEU A 122 16.60 17.79 -32.08
C LEU A 122 15.71 17.25 -30.95
N LYS A 123 15.58 15.93 -30.80
CA LYS A 123 14.68 15.31 -29.83
C LYS A 123 14.86 15.83 -28.40
N GLN A 124 16.08 16.17 -28.01
CA GLN A 124 16.37 16.66 -26.66
C GLN A 124 16.04 18.15 -26.46
N SER A 125 16.08 18.93 -27.55
CA SER A 125 15.88 20.38 -27.53
C SER A 125 14.44 20.79 -27.81
N VAL A 126 13.62 19.84 -28.31
CA VAL A 126 12.18 20.07 -28.57
C VAL A 126 11.38 19.99 -27.27
N LEU A 127 10.37 20.86 -27.14
CA LEU A 127 9.47 20.89 -25.98
C LEU A 127 8.81 19.53 -25.73
N GLN A 128 8.90 19.05 -24.49
CA GLN A 128 8.30 17.78 -24.04
C GLN A 128 7.50 18.01 -22.75
N ARG A 129 6.24 18.42 -22.89
CA ARG A 129 5.32 18.55 -21.75
C ARG A 129 3.98 17.86 -22.04
N PRO A 130 3.29 17.39 -20.98
CA PRO A 130 1.98 16.76 -21.12
C PRO A 130 0.98 17.67 -21.85
N GLY A 131 0.22 17.12 -22.78
CA GLY A 131 -0.84 17.81 -23.48
C GLY A 131 -0.42 18.91 -24.45
N LEU A 132 0.88 19.23 -24.58
CA LEU A 132 1.36 20.26 -25.50
C LEU A 132 1.80 19.67 -26.83
N LYS A 133 1.44 20.35 -27.91
CA LYS A 133 1.92 20.04 -29.26
C LYS A 133 3.35 20.55 -29.43
N ARG A 134 4.22 19.71 -29.97
CA ARG A 134 5.62 20.07 -30.29
C ARG A 134 5.72 20.81 -31.62
N VAL A 135 4.71 20.70 -32.46
CA VAL A 135 4.61 21.30 -33.78
C VAL A 135 3.26 21.95 -33.89
N VAL A 136 3.23 23.19 -34.25
CA VAL A 136 2.01 23.96 -34.49
C VAL A 136 2.01 24.54 -35.92
N GLU A 137 0.86 24.98 -36.37
CA GLU A 137 0.72 25.64 -37.65
C GLU A 137 1.39 27.01 -37.61
N ASP A 138 2.05 27.39 -38.71
CA ASP A 138 2.51 28.74 -38.91
C ASP A 138 1.32 29.58 -39.41
N PRO A 139 0.89 30.63 -38.68
CA PRO A 139 -0.24 31.44 -39.09
C PRO A 139 0.03 32.27 -40.38
N GLU A 140 1.31 32.45 -40.74
CA GLU A 140 1.72 33.23 -41.90
C GLU A 140 2.05 32.40 -43.12
N ASP A 141 2.25 31.07 -42.98
CA ASP A 141 2.69 30.21 -44.10
C ASP A 141 2.12 28.79 -43.93
N GLU A 142 1.16 28.44 -44.78
CA GLU A 142 0.53 27.11 -44.72
C GLU A 142 1.49 25.95 -45.00
N ASP A 143 2.57 26.15 -45.75
CA ASP A 143 3.56 25.13 -46.08
C ASP A 143 4.64 24.95 -45.02
N SER A 144 4.67 25.83 -44.04
CA SER A 144 5.57 25.78 -42.89
C SER A 144 4.88 25.30 -41.63
N ARG A 145 5.70 24.95 -40.67
CA ARG A 145 5.31 24.60 -39.28
C ARG A 145 6.28 25.25 -38.30
N LEU A 146 5.78 25.57 -37.13
CA LEU A 146 6.61 26.00 -36.01
C LEU A 146 6.90 24.80 -35.11
N VAL A 147 8.19 24.47 -34.99
CA VAL A 147 8.66 23.44 -34.04
C VAL A 147 9.04 24.13 -32.75
N ILE A 148 8.31 23.84 -31.69
CA ILE A 148 8.46 24.46 -30.38
C ILE A 148 9.64 23.83 -29.64
N LEU A 149 10.60 24.67 -29.24
CA LEU A 149 11.78 24.25 -28.48
C LEU A 149 11.57 24.46 -26.98
N ASP A 150 12.31 23.70 -26.19
CA ASP A 150 12.31 23.85 -24.73
C ASP A 150 13.22 25.01 -24.32
N PRO A 151 12.68 26.10 -23.74
CA PRO A 151 13.49 27.25 -23.34
C PRO A 151 14.51 26.94 -22.22
N HIS A 152 14.34 25.81 -21.51
CA HIS A 152 15.36 25.32 -20.58
C HIS A 152 16.56 24.70 -21.28
N LYS A 153 16.38 24.23 -22.50
CA LYS A 153 17.44 23.63 -23.34
C LYS A 153 18.05 24.66 -24.30
N ILE A 154 17.29 25.70 -24.64
CA ILE A 154 17.71 26.77 -25.52
C ILE A 154 17.67 28.11 -24.75
N PRO A 155 18.59 28.30 -23.78
CA PRO A 155 18.61 29.48 -22.93
C PRO A 155 18.86 30.75 -23.77
N GLY A 156 18.14 31.81 -23.46
CA GLY A 156 18.26 33.09 -24.18
C GLY A 156 17.83 33.00 -25.64
N PHE A 157 17.17 31.91 -26.06
CA PHE A 157 16.77 31.65 -27.44
C PHE A 157 17.96 31.51 -28.40
N SER A 158 19.11 31.12 -27.88
CA SER A 158 20.33 30.90 -28.66
C SER A 158 20.60 29.42 -28.83
N LEU A 159 20.66 28.97 -30.08
CA LEU A 159 20.97 27.59 -30.42
C LEU A 159 22.45 27.28 -30.14
N GLY A 160 22.72 26.13 -29.53
CA GLY A 160 24.06 25.62 -29.36
C GLY A 160 24.70 25.13 -30.68
N GLU A 161 25.99 24.87 -30.66
CA GLU A 161 26.73 24.41 -31.87
C GLU A 161 26.12 23.12 -32.43
N SER A 162 25.69 22.19 -31.58
CA SER A 162 25.05 20.94 -31.99
C SER A 162 23.74 21.15 -32.73
N GLU A 163 22.88 22.05 -32.22
CA GLU A 163 21.62 22.39 -32.87
C GLU A 163 21.86 23.12 -34.21
N GLN A 164 22.80 24.07 -34.24
CA GLN A 164 23.16 24.79 -35.48
C GLN A 164 23.70 23.82 -36.56
N GLN A 165 24.52 22.86 -36.18
CA GLN A 165 25.03 21.86 -37.09
C GLN A 165 23.88 21.01 -37.72
N VAL A 166 22.94 20.56 -36.87
CA VAL A 166 21.75 19.82 -37.34
C VAL A 166 20.91 20.66 -38.31
N LEU A 167 20.69 21.95 -38.01
CA LEU A 167 19.92 22.84 -38.90
C LEU A 167 20.63 23.03 -40.23
N LYS A 168 21.96 23.19 -40.22
CA LYS A 168 22.76 23.30 -41.44
C LYS A 168 22.66 22.04 -42.33
N GLU A 169 22.73 20.85 -41.72
CA GLU A 169 22.59 19.55 -42.41
C GLU A 169 21.21 19.39 -43.05
N LEU A 170 20.17 19.92 -42.37
CA LEU A 170 18.78 19.85 -42.88
C LEU A 170 18.40 21.05 -43.77
N SER A 171 19.33 21.99 -43.99
CA SER A 171 19.08 23.22 -44.77
C SER A 171 17.93 24.06 -44.17
N VAL A 172 17.86 24.12 -42.84
CA VAL A 172 16.88 24.91 -42.07
C VAL A 172 17.55 26.21 -41.62
N ASP A 173 16.81 27.30 -41.72
CA ASP A 173 17.25 28.59 -41.19
C ASP A 173 17.40 28.54 -39.67
N PRO A 174 18.54 28.92 -39.09
CA PRO A 174 18.77 28.90 -37.63
C PRO A 174 18.05 30.03 -36.92
N GLU A 175 17.27 30.86 -37.58
CA GLU A 175 16.52 31.93 -36.92
C GLU A 175 15.48 31.37 -35.98
N VAL A 176 15.61 31.76 -34.69
CA VAL A 176 14.68 31.35 -33.62
C VAL A 176 13.63 32.43 -33.43
N SER A 177 12.40 32.09 -33.74
CA SER A 177 11.23 32.95 -33.51
C SER A 177 10.70 32.79 -32.08
N ARG A 178 9.88 33.76 -31.67
CA ARG A 178 9.18 33.74 -30.36
C ARG A 178 7.76 33.22 -30.54
N TYR A 179 7.39 32.23 -29.75
CA TYR A 179 6.05 31.69 -29.78
C TYR A 179 5.36 31.86 -28.40
N ASN A 180 4.13 32.37 -28.40
CA ASN A 180 3.32 32.53 -27.20
C ASN A 180 2.62 31.21 -26.91
N LEU A 181 3.17 30.44 -25.95
CA LEU A 181 2.64 29.15 -25.54
C LEU A 181 1.66 29.33 -24.39
N GLU A 182 0.42 28.92 -24.59
CA GLU A 182 -0.57 28.90 -23.53
C GLU A 182 -0.43 27.59 -22.72
N LEU A 183 -0.22 27.73 -21.41
CA LEU A 183 -0.24 26.65 -20.43
C LEU A 183 -1.57 26.65 -19.72
N THR A 184 -2.16 25.46 -19.55
CA THR A 184 -3.39 25.26 -18.80
C THR A 184 -3.14 24.23 -17.68
N TYR A 185 -4.11 24.01 -16.83
CA TYR A 185 -4.05 22.99 -15.78
C TYR A 185 -3.58 21.63 -16.32
N GLU A 186 -3.99 21.27 -17.54
CA GLU A 186 -3.66 19.95 -18.13
C GLU A 186 -2.16 19.77 -18.42
N ASN A 187 -1.43 20.89 -18.55
CA ASN A 187 0.00 20.85 -18.89
C ASN A 187 0.91 20.70 -17.67
N PHE A 188 0.35 20.77 -16.46
CA PHE A 188 1.09 20.61 -15.20
C PHE A 188 0.96 19.19 -14.66
N LYS A 189 2.04 18.70 -14.04
CA LYS A 189 2.04 17.45 -13.28
C LYS A 189 1.39 17.64 -11.91
N SER A 190 0.90 16.57 -11.30
CA SER A 190 0.30 16.63 -9.96
C SER A 190 1.21 17.28 -8.93
N GLU A 191 2.51 16.97 -8.95
CA GLU A 191 3.50 17.55 -8.03
C GLU A 191 3.66 19.06 -8.23
N GLU A 192 3.72 19.53 -9.48
CA GLU A 192 3.83 20.96 -9.82
C GLU A 192 2.61 21.73 -9.33
N ILE A 193 1.41 21.16 -9.52
CA ILE A 193 0.15 21.76 -9.05
C ILE A 193 0.13 21.83 -7.53
N LEU A 194 0.39 20.72 -6.85
CA LEU A 194 0.32 20.66 -5.38
C LEU A 194 1.39 21.55 -4.73
N ARG A 195 2.60 21.62 -5.30
CA ARG A 195 3.67 22.52 -4.82
C ARG A 195 3.29 24.00 -4.97
N ALA A 196 2.56 24.35 -6.03
CA ALA A 196 2.10 25.72 -6.24
C ALA A 196 0.95 26.13 -5.31
N VAL A 197 0.07 25.17 -4.99
CA VAL A 197 -1.13 25.41 -4.17
C VAL A 197 -0.84 25.39 -2.67
N LEU A 198 -0.05 24.40 -2.21
CA LEU A 198 0.26 24.26 -0.80
C LEU A 198 1.14 25.41 -0.27
N PRO A 199 1.08 25.73 1.03
CA PRO A 199 1.95 26.74 1.63
C PRO A 199 3.44 26.45 1.36
N GLU A 200 4.22 27.51 1.25
CA GLU A 200 5.64 27.43 0.94
C GLU A 200 6.41 26.73 2.07
N GLY A 201 7.43 25.93 1.69
CA GLY A 201 8.25 25.18 2.65
C GLY A 201 7.59 23.91 3.20
N GLN A 202 6.35 23.62 2.84
CA GLN A 202 5.69 22.38 3.25
C GLN A 202 5.98 21.23 2.30
N GLU A 203 6.10 20.02 2.88
CA GLU A 203 6.29 18.81 2.10
C GLU A 203 5.06 18.51 1.23
N VAL A 204 5.31 18.30 -0.05
CA VAL A 204 4.27 17.98 -1.03
C VAL A 204 4.12 16.46 -1.10
N THR A 205 3.00 15.95 -0.61
CA THR A 205 2.66 14.52 -0.77
C THR A 205 1.90 14.33 -2.08
N SER A 206 2.60 13.96 -3.13
CA SER A 206 2.00 13.47 -4.39
C SER A 206 1.93 11.94 -4.44
N GLY A 207 2.50 11.26 -3.44
CA GLY A 207 2.53 9.81 -3.33
C GLY A 207 1.24 9.24 -2.74
N PHE A 208 0.73 8.20 -3.36
CA PHE A 208 -0.41 7.42 -2.87
C PHE A 208 -0.19 5.93 -3.11
N SER A 209 -0.93 5.08 -2.40
CA SER A 209 -0.99 3.65 -2.68
C SER A 209 -2.18 3.37 -3.59
N ARG A 210 -1.92 2.76 -4.75
CA ARG A 210 -2.98 2.40 -5.69
C ARG A 210 -3.57 1.05 -5.32
N VAL A 211 -4.90 1.02 -5.13
CA VAL A 211 -5.68 -0.21 -4.90
C VAL A 211 -6.77 -0.28 -5.96
N GLY A 212 -6.48 -0.93 -7.09
CA GLY A 212 -7.34 -0.94 -8.27
C GLY A 212 -7.57 0.48 -8.82
N HIS A 213 -8.81 0.98 -8.75
CA HIS A 213 -9.20 2.34 -9.15
C HIS A 213 -9.13 3.36 -8.00
N ILE A 214 -8.74 2.94 -6.80
CA ILE A 214 -8.69 3.77 -5.60
C ILE A 214 -7.27 4.27 -5.37
N ALA A 215 -7.10 5.57 -5.17
CA ALA A 215 -5.90 6.19 -4.63
C ALA A 215 -6.05 6.34 -3.11
N HIS A 216 -5.24 5.62 -2.35
CA HIS A 216 -5.21 5.68 -0.89
C HIS A 216 -4.08 6.59 -0.42
N LEU A 217 -4.43 7.69 0.23
CA LEU A 217 -3.53 8.69 0.78
C LEU A 217 -3.44 8.56 2.32
N ASN A 218 -2.37 9.10 2.86
CA ASN A 218 -2.18 9.30 4.29
C ASN A 218 -1.72 10.76 4.46
N LEU A 219 -2.70 11.68 4.53
CA LEU A 219 -2.44 13.11 4.60
C LEU A 219 -1.99 13.50 6.01
N ARG A 220 -1.05 14.45 6.07
CA ARG A 220 -0.59 15.07 7.31
C ARG A 220 -1.53 16.23 7.69
N ASP A 221 -1.53 16.64 8.94
CA ASP A 221 -2.43 17.66 9.47
C ASP A 221 -2.40 18.96 8.65
N HIS A 222 -1.24 19.42 8.22
CA HIS A 222 -1.10 20.63 7.40
C HIS A 222 -1.70 20.50 5.99
N GLN A 223 -1.95 19.28 5.51
CA GLN A 223 -2.54 18.98 4.21
C GLN A 223 -4.07 18.84 4.29
N LEU A 224 -4.63 18.58 5.48
CA LEU A 224 -6.07 18.36 5.66
C LEU A 224 -6.96 19.50 5.16
N PRO A 225 -6.59 20.79 5.30
CA PRO A 225 -7.37 21.89 4.70
C PRO A 225 -7.50 21.79 3.17
N TYR A 226 -6.55 21.15 2.50
CA TYR A 226 -6.45 21.00 1.04
C TYR A 226 -6.89 19.62 0.55
N ARG A 227 -7.40 18.75 1.42
CA ARG A 227 -7.63 17.32 1.15
C ARG A 227 -8.48 17.05 -0.08
N HIS A 228 -9.55 17.81 -0.28
CA HIS A 228 -10.43 17.63 -1.44
C HIS A 228 -9.78 18.05 -2.75
N LEU A 229 -9.01 19.15 -2.73
CA LEU A 229 -8.21 19.58 -3.88
C LEU A 229 -7.14 18.54 -4.21
N ILE A 230 -6.41 18.04 -3.20
CA ILE A 230 -5.39 16.99 -3.38
C ILE A 230 -6.02 15.76 -4.01
N GLY A 231 -7.15 15.29 -3.48
CA GLY A 231 -7.90 14.15 -4.02
C GLY A 231 -8.29 14.34 -5.48
N GLN A 232 -8.81 15.52 -5.83
CA GLN A 232 -9.20 15.84 -7.20
C GLN A 232 -8.00 15.89 -8.16
N VAL A 233 -6.90 16.52 -7.75
CA VAL A 233 -5.66 16.55 -8.56
C VAL A 233 -5.11 15.13 -8.80
N ILE A 234 -5.16 14.28 -7.79
CA ILE A 234 -4.71 12.88 -7.94
C ILE A 234 -5.57 12.13 -8.97
N ILE A 235 -6.89 12.30 -8.95
CA ILE A 235 -7.79 11.69 -9.92
C ILE A 235 -7.51 12.23 -11.33
N ASP A 236 -7.46 13.54 -11.48
CA ASP A 236 -7.27 14.20 -12.79
C ASP A 236 -5.96 13.80 -13.47
N LYS A 237 -4.89 13.63 -12.69
CA LYS A 237 -3.54 13.38 -13.23
C LYS A 237 -3.13 11.90 -13.28
N ASN A 238 -3.98 10.99 -12.79
CA ASN A 238 -3.67 9.55 -12.79
C ASN A 238 -4.76 8.74 -13.48
N PRO A 239 -4.64 8.46 -14.78
CA PRO A 239 -5.61 7.68 -15.53
C PRO A 239 -5.94 6.33 -14.86
N GLY A 240 -7.24 6.03 -14.76
CA GLY A 240 -7.75 4.83 -14.13
C GLY A 240 -7.87 4.91 -12.60
N ILE A 241 -7.59 6.06 -11.97
CA ILE A 241 -8.02 6.39 -10.62
C ILE A 241 -9.34 7.15 -10.73
N THR A 242 -10.39 6.66 -10.05
CA THR A 242 -11.72 7.28 -10.04
C THR A 242 -12.19 7.63 -8.63
N CYS A 243 -11.47 7.18 -7.61
CA CYS A 243 -11.74 7.46 -6.20
C CYS A 243 -10.43 7.78 -5.48
N ALA A 244 -10.39 8.86 -4.71
CA ALA A 244 -9.30 9.20 -3.83
C ALA A 244 -9.80 9.19 -2.38
N VAL A 245 -9.11 8.45 -1.50
CA VAL A 245 -9.46 8.31 -0.09
C VAL A 245 -8.29 8.67 0.81
N ASN A 246 -8.59 9.24 1.97
CA ASN A 246 -7.65 9.44 3.06
C ASN A 246 -7.97 8.47 4.20
N LYS A 247 -6.94 7.90 4.78
CA LYS A 247 -7.05 7.15 6.02
C LYS A 247 -7.29 8.14 7.15
N THR A 248 -8.38 7.94 7.89
CA THR A 248 -8.63 8.64 9.15
C THR A 248 -8.29 7.75 10.35
N ASN A 249 -8.95 7.90 11.45
CA ASN A 249 -8.70 7.13 12.66
C ASN A 249 -9.08 5.66 12.51
N ILE A 250 -8.55 4.79 13.39
CA ILE A 250 -8.98 3.40 13.51
C ILE A 250 -10.32 3.40 14.22
N ILE A 251 -11.39 2.93 13.54
CA ILE A 251 -12.73 2.83 14.15
C ILE A 251 -12.84 1.58 15.00
N ASP A 252 -12.29 0.45 14.52
CA ASP A 252 -12.44 -0.85 15.14
C ASP A 252 -11.08 -1.47 15.42
N SER A 253 -10.77 -1.59 16.72
CA SER A 253 -9.55 -2.25 17.18
C SER A 253 -9.57 -3.75 16.93
N THR A 254 -10.76 -4.37 16.85
CA THR A 254 -10.93 -5.83 16.70
C THR A 254 -10.56 -6.30 15.30
N TYR A 255 -11.04 -5.63 14.26
CA TYR A 255 -10.81 -6.02 12.86
C TYR A 255 -9.77 -5.17 12.14
N ARG A 256 -9.21 -4.15 12.77
CA ARG A 256 -8.24 -3.20 12.19
C ARG A 256 -8.76 -2.52 10.91
N ASN A 257 -10.05 -2.25 10.86
CA ASN A 257 -10.62 -1.44 9.82
C ASN A 257 -10.26 0.01 10.08
N PHE A 258 -10.00 0.74 9.01
CA PHE A 258 -9.76 2.16 9.05
C PHE A 258 -10.99 2.87 8.52
N GLU A 259 -11.38 3.94 9.21
CA GLU A 259 -12.31 4.87 8.59
C GLU A 259 -11.61 5.54 7.42
N MET A 260 -12.30 5.58 6.27
CA MET A 260 -11.80 6.19 5.06
C MET A 260 -12.70 7.35 4.67
N GLU A 261 -12.12 8.55 4.66
CA GLU A 261 -12.78 9.73 4.09
C GLU A 261 -12.59 9.72 2.58
N VAL A 262 -13.68 9.81 1.82
CA VAL A 262 -13.59 10.02 0.37
C VAL A 262 -13.28 11.49 0.11
N LEU A 263 -12.13 11.75 -0.48
CA LEU A 263 -11.63 13.10 -0.77
C LEU A 263 -12.20 13.64 -2.09
N ALA A 264 -12.28 12.77 -3.10
CA ALA A 264 -12.80 13.11 -4.42
C ALA A 264 -13.23 11.85 -5.18
N GLY A 265 -14.04 12.03 -6.20
CA GLY A 265 -14.53 10.97 -7.09
C GLY A 265 -15.71 10.19 -6.55
N GLU A 266 -15.91 8.99 -7.08
CA GLU A 266 -17.04 8.13 -6.74
C GLU A 266 -16.82 7.44 -5.39
N LYS A 267 -17.86 7.37 -4.55
CA LYS A 267 -17.84 6.61 -3.30
C LYS A 267 -18.05 5.11 -3.60
N ASN A 268 -17.12 4.54 -4.36
CA ASN A 268 -17.09 3.11 -4.62
C ASN A 268 -15.76 2.53 -4.09
N LEU A 269 -15.83 1.78 -2.99
CA LEU A 269 -14.66 1.19 -2.34
C LEU A 269 -14.53 -0.31 -2.63
N VAL A 270 -15.46 -0.89 -3.41
CA VAL A 270 -15.31 -2.25 -3.95
C VAL A 270 -14.44 -2.18 -5.20
N THR A 271 -13.31 -2.87 -5.16
CA THR A 271 -12.31 -2.79 -6.21
C THR A 271 -11.72 -4.15 -6.58
N LYS A 272 -11.12 -4.20 -7.76
CA LYS A 272 -10.41 -5.37 -8.26
C LYS A 272 -8.91 -5.05 -8.40
N VAL A 273 -8.09 -5.92 -7.84
CA VAL A 273 -6.64 -5.83 -7.91
C VAL A 273 -6.06 -7.09 -8.53
N LYS A 274 -4.86 -6.99 -9.06
CA LYS A 274 -4.11 -8.14 -9.58
C LYS A 274 -2.75 -8.19 -8.91
N GLU A 275 -2.43 -9.33 -8.31
CA GLU A 275 -1.14 -9.59 -7.67
C GLU A 275 -0.63 -10.98 -8.11
N ASN A 276 0.63 -11.08 -8.53
CA ASN A 276 1.26 -12.34 -8.95
C ASN A 276 0.39 -13.17 -9.92
N ASN A 277 -0.25 -12.52 -10.90
CA ASN A 277 -1.19 -13.10 -11.86
C ASN A 277 -2.50 -13.65 -11.28
N ILE A 278 -2.82 -13.35 -10.03
CA ILE A 278 -4.06 -13.69 -9.36
C ILE A 278 -4.93 -12.44 -9.25
N ALA A 279 -6.22 -12.58 -9.54
CA ALA A 279 -7.19 -11.49 -9.40
C ALA A 279 -7.86 -11.59 -8.02
N TYR A 280 -7.98 -10.46 -7.34
CA TYR A 280 -8.71 -10.33 -6.09
C TYR A 280 -9.74 -9.22 -6.21
N GLU A 281 -10.91 -9.43 -5.64
CA GLU A 281 -11.91 -8.40 -5.42
C GLU A 281 -12.08 -8.19 -3.91
N LEU A 282 -12.32 -6.96 -3.51
CA LEU A 282 -12.43 -6.58 -2.09
C LEU A 282 -13.19 -5.27 -1.92
N ASP A 283 -13.86 -5.12 -0.79
CA ASP A 283 -14.29 -3.82 -0.28
C ASP A 283 -13.17 -3.25 0.59
N PHE A 284 -12.46 -2.23 0.06
CA PHE A 284 -11.27 -1.67 0.70
C PHE A 284 -11.57 -0.98 2.04
N SER A 285 -12.85 -0.63 2.32
CA SER A 285 -13.27 -0.07 3.62
C SER A 285 -13.47 -1.11 4.71
N LYS A 286 -13.61 -2.40 4.35
CA LYS A 286 -13.98 -3.47 5.28
C LYS A 286 -12.89 -4.50 5.52
N VAL A 287 -11.90 -4.57 4.62
CA VAL A 287 -10.83 -5.54 4.70
C VAL A 287 -9.47 -4.89 4.56
N TYR A 288 -8.46 -5.50 5.17
CA TYR A 288 -7.08 -5.06 5.02
C TYR A 288 -6.51 -5.52 3.67
N TRP A 289 -5.91 -4.58 2.93
CA TRP A 289 -5.12 -4.86 1.74
C TRP A 289 -3.91 -3.94 1.66
N ASN A 290 -2.72 -4.51 1.40
CA ASN A 290 -1.50 -3.73 1.23
C ASN A 290 -0.69 -4.25 0.02
N PRO A 291 -0.69 -3.54 -1.12
CA PRO A 291 -0.01 -3.98 -2.33
C PRO A 291 1.52 -4.08 -2.16
N ARG A 292 2.09 -3.46 -1.13
CA ARG A 292 3.53 -3.52 -0.84
C ARG A 292 3.98 -4.84 -0.22
N LEU A 293 3.05 -5.78 0.07
CA LEU A 293 3.34 -7.11 0.58
C LEU A 293 3.40 -8.18 -0.53
N SER A 294 3.17 -7.82 -1.79
CA SER A 294 3.10 -8.76 -2.92
C SER A 294 4.36 -9.61 -3.09
N THR A 295 5.54 -9.05 -2.86
CA THR A 295 6.82 -9.78 -2.91
C THR A 295 6.89 -10.82 -1.80
N GLU A 296 6.44 -10.48 -0.60
CA GLU A 296 6.43 -11.39 0.55
C GLU A 296 5.42 -12.52 0.37
N HIS A 297 4.22 -12.20 -0.14
CA HIS A 297 3.24 -13.24 -0.49
C HIS A 297 3.85 -14.26 -1.48
N GLY A 298 4.54 -13.76 -2.52
CA GLY A 298 5.25 -14.59 -3.48
C GLY A 298 6.34 -15.44 -2.83
N ARG A 299 7.19 -14.84 -1.97
CA ARG A 299 8.30 -15.52 -1.29
C ARG A 299 7.84 -16.73 -0.47
N ILE A 300 6.80 -16.57 0.35
CA ILE A 300 6.26 -17.70 1.14
C ILE A 300 5.68 -18.78 0.22
N VAL A 301 4.91 -18.39 -0.79
CA VAL A 301 4.34 -19.36 -1.73
C VAL A 301 5.41 -20.13 -2.50
N GLU A 302 6.54 -19.51 -2.78
CA GLU A 302 7.68 -20.19 -3.43
C GLU A 302 8.28 -21.31 -2.57
N LEU A 303 8.28 -21.18 -1.25
CA LEU A 303 8.75 -22.22 -0.31
C LEU A 303 7.89 -23.48 -0.36
N LEU A 304 6.60 -23.37 -0.69
CA LEU A 304 5.66 -24.46 -0.71
C LEU A 304 5.88 -25.39 -1.92
N LYS A 305 5.59 -26.67 -1.76
CA LYS A 305 5.60 -27.68 -2.81
C LYS A 305 4.19 -28.23 -3.06
N PRO A 306 3.91 -28.75 -4.26
CA PRO A 306 2.65 -29.46 -4.51
C PRO A 306 2.45 -30.61 -3.52
N GLY A 307 1.29 -30.63 -2.86
CA GLY A 307 0.98 -31.63 -1.82
C GLY A 307 1.19 -31.12 -0.39
N ASP A 308 1.95 -30.05 -0.18
CA ASP A 308 2.10 -29.44 1.16
C ASP A 308 0.74 -28.99 1.71
N VAL A 309 0.69 -28.88 3.02
CA VAL A 309 -0.47 -28.34 3.75
C VAL A 309 -0.12 -26.93 4.25
N LEU A 310 -0.94 -25.98 3.88
CA LEU A 310 -0.84 -24.60 4.37
C LEU A 310 -1.99 -24.30 5.33
N PHE A 311 -1.65 -23.83 6.51
CA PHE A 311 -2.56 -23.19 7.47
C PHE A 311 -2.30 -21.70 7.47
N ASP A 312 -3.24 -20.90 6.98
CA ASP A 312 -3.17 -19.44 6.97
C ASP A 312 -4.08 -18.90 8.08
N VAL A 313 -3.48 -18.52 9.21
CA VAL A 313 -4.21 -18.21 10.45
C VAL A 313 -4.94 -16.85 10.38
N PHE A 314 -4.41 -15.91 9.58
CA PHE A 314 -4.94 -14.57 9.38
C PHE A 314 -4.99 -14.26 7.89
N ALA A 315 -5.84 -14.99 7.19
CA ALA A 315 -5.78 -15.11 5.73
C ALA A 315 -6.25 -13.86 4.98
N GLY A 316 -6.96 -12.94 5.63
CA GLY A 316 -7.56 -11.80 4.94
C GLY A 316 -8.41 -12.26 3.76
N ILE A 317 -8.16 -11.69 2.59
CA ILE A 317 -8.86 -12.06 1.35
C ILE A 317 -8.16 -13.17 0.54
N GLY A 318 -7.09 -13.77 1.10
CA GLY A 318 -6.42 -14.97 0.58
C GLY A 318 -5.11 -14.77 -0.18
N PRO A 319 -4.25 -13.77 0.11
CA PRO A 319 -3.02 -13.53 -0.66
C PRO A 319 -1.96 -14.63 -0.53
N PHE A 320 -1.97 -15.44 0.54
CA PHE A 320 -1.19 -16.67 0.65
C PHE A 320 -2.02 -17.89 0.25
N ALA A 321 -3.26 -17.99 0.74
CA ALA A 321 -4.12 -19.14 0.58
C ALA A 321 -4.41 -19.48 -0.90
N ILE A 322 -4.80 -18.50 -1.71
CA ILE A 322 -5.20 -18.72 -3.11
C ILE A 322 -4.04 -19.17 -3.99
N PRO A 323 -2.85 -18.49 -3.99
CA PRO A 323 -1.73 -18.96 -4.78
C PRO A 323 -1.19 -20.31 -4.33
N ALA A 324 -1.20 -20.63 -3.02
CA ALA A 324 -0.86 -21.95 -2.50
C ALA A 324 -1.79 -23.04 -3.06
N ALA A 325 -3.10 -22.78 -3.05
CA ALA A 325 -4.10 -23.70 -3.63
C ALA A 325 -3.90 -23.88 -5.15
N LYS A 326 -3.52 -22.82 -5.89
CA LYS A 326 -3.13 -22.93 -7.30
C LYS A 326 -1.88 -23.78 -7.51
N LYS A 327 -0.94 -23.75 -6.57
CA LYS A 327 0.27 -24.57 -6.54
C LYS A 327 0.01 -26.03 -6.13
N LYS A 328 -1.27 -26.41 -5.96
CA LYS A 328 -1.75 -27.74 -5.57
C LYS A 328 -1.46 -28.11 -4.10
N CYS A 329 -1.28 -27.12 -3.23
CA CYS A 329 -1.29 -27.35 -1.78
C CYS A 329 -2.73 -27.57 -1.27
N ARG A 330 -2.87 -28.30 -0.17
CA ARG A 330 -4.10 -28.30 0.63
C ARG A 330 -4.07 -27.10 1.54
N VAL A 331 -5.15 -26.32 1.59
CA VAL A 331 -5.15 -25.03 2.29
C VAL A 331 -6.30 -24.97 3.28
N PHE A 332 -5.95 -24.59 4.51
CA PHE A 332 -6.88 -24.23 5.57
C PHE A 332 -6.64 -22.76 5.87
N ALA A 333 -7.63 -21.90 5.64
CA ALA A 333 -7.49 -20.46 5.73
C ALA A 333 -8.52 -19.87 6.68
N ASN A 334 -8.08 -19.07 7.63
CA ASN A 334 -8.93 -18.50 8.68
C ASN A 334 -8.78 -16.98 8.72
N ASP A 335 -9.86 -16.28 8.98
CA ASP A 335 -9.85 -14.89 9.39
C ASP A 335 -10.97 -14.59 10.39
N LEU A 336 -10.68 -13.78 11.40
CA LEU A 336 -11.66 -13.38 12.41
C LEU A 336 -12.71 -12.41 11.83
N ASN A 337 -12.28 -11.54 10.88
CA ASN A 337 -13.17 -10.57 10.24
C ASN A 337 -14.13 -11.29 9.26
N PRO A 338 -15.45 -11.28 9.50
CA PRO A 338 -16.41 -11.95 8.62
C PRO A 338 -16.43 -11.37 7.19
N GLU A 339 -16.10 -10.11 7.00
CA GLU A 339 -15.97 -9.51 5.68
C GLU A 339 -14.73 -10.08 4.94
N SER A 340 -13.60 -10.23 5.62
CA SER A 340 -12.41 -10.89 5.06
C SER A 340 -12.73 -12.33 4.65
N TYR A 341 -13.43 -13.08 5.51
CA TYR A 341 -13.87 -14.43 5.22
C TYR A 341 -14.79 -14.51 3.98
N ASN A 342 -15.76 -13.60 3.87
CA ASN A 342 -16.67 -13.55 2.73
C ASN A 342 -15.91 -13.23 1.43
N TRP A 343 -14.99 -12.27 1.46
CA TRP A 343 -14.14 -11.97 0.31
C TRP A 343 -13.14 -13.08 0.00
N LEU A 344 -12.63 -13.81 0.98
CA LEU A 344 -11.81 -15.02 0.76
C LEU A 344 -12.59 -16.06 -0.03
N LEU A 345 -13.82 -16.39 0.38
CA LEU A 345 -14.68 -17.33 -0.34
C LEU A 345 -14.99 -16.85 -1.77
N HIS A 346 -15.28 -15.56 -1.93
CA HIS A 346 -15.50 -14.96 -3.26
C HIS A 346 -14.27 -15.13 -4.15
N ASN A 347 -13.09 -14.75 -3.63
CA ASN A 347 -11.83 -14.81 -4.36
C ASN A 347 -11.39 -16.25 -4.67
N CYS A 348 -11.69 -17.20 -3.81
CA CYS A 348 -11.48 -18.62 -4.11
C CYS A 348 -12.29 -19.06 -5.34
N ARG A 349 -13.58 -18.69 -5.43
CA ARG A 349 -14.43 -18.96 -6.61
C ARG A 349 -13.91 -18.23 -7.86
N LEU A 350 -13.59 -16.93 -7.73
CA LEU A 350 -13.03 -16.11 -8.82
C LEU A 350 -11.80 -16.75 -9.43
N ASN A 351 -10.97 -17.40 -8.61
CA ASN A 351 -9.72 -18.03 -9.01
C ASN A 351 -9.83 -19.57 -9.24
N LYS A 352 -11.03 -20.15 -9.12
CA LYS A 352 -11.31 -21.59 -9.33
C LYS A 352 -10.51 -22.51 -8.40
N VAL A 353 -10.41 -22.14 -7.13
CA VAL A 353 -9.74 -22.92 -6.08
C VAL A 353 -10.62 -23.18 -4.85
N ASP A 354 -11.90 -22.89 -4.95
CA ASP A 354 -12.90 -23.04 -3.88
C ASP A 354 -12.99 -24.46 -3.31
N THR A 355 -12.72 -25.49 -4.12
CA THR A 355 -12.67 -26.90 -3.66
C THR A 355 -11.35 -27.29 -2.99
N LYS A 356 -10.32 -26.43 -3.04
CA LYS A 356 -8.97 -26.69 -2.51
C LYS A 356 -8.65 -25.90 -1.24
N VAL A 357 -9.47 -24.90 -0.92
CA VAL A 357 -9.33 -24.06 0.25
C VAL A 357 -10.49 -24.32 1.20
N LYS A 358 -10.18 -24.80 2.40
CA LYS A 358 -11.14 -24.91 3.49
C LYS A 358 -11.05 -23.63 4.31
N ALA A 359 -12.08 -22.78 4.22
CA ALA A 359 -12.10 -21.49 4.87
C ALA A 359 -12.86 -21.54 6.21
N PHE A 360 -12.41 -20.72 7.19
CA PHE A 360 -12.96 -20.62 8.52
C PHE A 360 -13.11 -19.14 8.92
N ASN A 361 -14.10 -18.86 9.78
CA ASN A 361 -14.30 -17.56 10.36
C ASN A 361 -14.37 -17.70 11.88
N MET A 362 -13.19 -17.66 12.53
CA MET A 362 -13.07 -17.86 13.98
C MET A 362 -11.82 -17.16 14.51
N ASP A 363 -11.70 -17.08 15.84
CA ASP A 363 -10.49 -16.60 16.48
C ASP A 363 -9.27 -17.45 16.08
N GLY A 364 -8.11 -16.82 15.91
CA GLY A 364 -6.88 -17.50 15.48
C GLY A 364 -6.40 -18.58 16.45
N ARG A 365 -6.62 -18.42 17.76
CA ARG A 365 -6.28 -19.43 18.77
C ARG A 365 -7.23 -20.63 18.70
N GLU A 366 -8.52 -20.37 18.46
CA GLU A 366 -9.51 -21.44 18.24
C GLU A 366 -9.20 -22.22 16.97
N PHE A 367 -8.83 -21.52 15.89
CA PHE A 367 -8.41 -22.14 14.65
C PHE A 367 -7.18 -23.05 14.86
N LEU A 368 -6.18 -22.60 15.60
CA LEU A 368 -4.98 -23.38 15.91
C LEU A 368 -5.30 -24.59 16.80
N ARG A 369 -6.13 -24.44 17.85
CA ARG A 369 -6.50 -25.51 18.78
C ARG A 369 -7.51 -26.51 18.21
N GLY A 370 -8.33 -26.10 17.26
CA GLY A 370 -9.32 -26.94 16.58
C GLY A 370 -8.79 -27.45 15.22
N PRO A 371 -9.17 -26.82 14.11
CA PRO A 371 -8.88 -27.31 12.75
C PRO A 371 -7.41 -27.65 12.48
N VAL A 372 -6.46 -26.83 12.97
CA VAL A 372 -5.03 -27.08 12.77
C VAL A 372 -4.59 -28.30 13.57
N ARG A 373 -4.93 -28.34 14.86
CA ARG A 373 -4.62 -29.50 15.71
C ARG A 373 -5.21 -30.79 15.17
N GLU A 374 -6.50 -30.80 14.78
CA GLU A 374 -7.18 -31.95 14.22
C GLU A 374 -6.47 -32.50 12.97
N GLU A 375 -6.09 -31.62 12.05
CA GLU A 375 -5.41 -32.03 10.82
C GLU A 375 -3.98 -32.53 11.12
N LEU A 376 -3.25 -31.87 12.01
CA LEU A 376 -1.91 -32.32 12.44
C LEU A 376 -1.98 -33.68 13.16
N SER A 377 -2.91 -33.86 14.10
CA SER A 377 -3.07 -35.12 14.82
C SER A 377 -3.43 -36.32 13.89
N LYS A 378 -4.18 -36.04 12.83
CA LYS A 378 -4.55 -37.03 11.83
C LYS A 378 -3.41 -37.39 10.89
N GLU A 379 -2.69 -36.42 10.38
CA GLU A 379 -1.75 -36.57 9.27
C GLU A 379 -0.32 -36.91 9.75
N LEU A 380 0.17 -36.29 10.85
CA LEU A 380 1.54 -36.48 11.32
C LEU A 380 1.89 -37.96 11.63
N PRO A 381 1.02 -38.76 12.28
CA PRO A 381 1.32 -40.18 12.53
C PRO A 381 1.38 -41.02 11.26
N LEU A 382 0.74 -40.58 10.18
CA LEU A 382 0.67 -41.31 8.92
C LEU A 382 1.84 -40.98 7.99
N MET A 383 2.62 -39.93 8.28
CA MET A 383 3.74 -39.51 7.45
C MET A 383 4.91 -40.47 7.60
N LYS A 384 5.29 -41.10 6.49
CA LYS A 384 6.52 -41.90 6.39
C LYS A 384 7.70 -40.99 6.08
N GLU A 385 8.91 -41.40 6.49
CA GLU A 385 10.17 -40.63 6.21
C GLU A 385 10.37 -40.31 4.71
N GLU A 386 9.81 -41.14 3.83
CA GLU A 386 9.86 -40.97 2.38
C GLU A 386 8.84 -39.93 1.84
N GLN A 387 7.80 -39.58 2.61
CA GLN A 387 6.80 -38.59 2.21
C GLN A 387 7.28 -37.20 2.46
N LYS A 388 7.49 -36.42 1.37
CA LYS A 388 8.11 -35.08 1.39
C LYS A 388 7.13 -33.93 1.56
N ASN A 389 5.87 -34.16 1.92
CA ASN A 389 4.90 -33.09 2.14
C ASN A 389 5.17 -32.42 3.48
N ALA A 390 5.21 -31.08 3.48
CA ALA A 390 5.44 -30.28 4.66
C ALA A 390 4.16 -29.61 5.15
N PHE A 391 4.13 -29.27 6.44
CA PHE A 391 3.09 -28.45 7.05
C PHE A 391 3.64 -27.05 7.26
N HIS A 392 2.98 -26.05 6.71
CA HIS A 392 3.33 -24.65 6.87
C HIS A 392 2.21 -23.91 7.57
N ILE A 393 2.54 -23.10 8.55
CA ILE A 393 1.61 -22.27 9.30
C ILE A 393 2.04 -20.81 9.11
N VAL A 394 1.22 -20.01 8.42
CA VAL A 394 1.47 -18.60 8.17
C VAL A 394 0.64 -17.77 9.13
N MET A 395 1.30 -16.84 9.84
CA MET A 395 0.69 -16.00 10.86
C MET A 395 1.01 -14.52 10.58
N ASN A 396 0.34 -13.95 9.55
CA ASN A 396 0.60 -12.57 9.10
C ASN A 396 -0.31 -11.55 9.79
N LEU A 397 -0.12 -11.38 11.09
CA LEU A 397 -0.75 -10.34 11.92
C LEU A 397 0.34 -9.62 12.75
N PRO A 398 1.22 -8.80 12.12
CA PRO A 398 2.53 -8.42 12.68
C PRO A 398 2.51 -7.73 14.05
N ALA A 399 1.40 -7.14 14.46
CA ALA A 399 1.31 -6.51 15.76
C ALA A 399 1.00 -7.49 16.91
N LEU A 400 0.47 -8.69 16.60
CA LEU A 400 -0.02 -9.63 17.63
C LEU A 400 0.40 -11.09 17.39
N ALA A 401 0.76 -11.47 16.15
CA ALA A 401 0.97 -12.87 15.79
C ALA A 401 1.97 -13.62 16.69
N VAL A 402 3.02 -12.92 17.17
CA VAL A 402 4.04 -13.51 18.05
C VAL A 402 3.43 -14.00 19.38
N GLU A 403 2.40 -13.32 19.88
CA GLU A 403 1.73 -13.70 21.12
C GLU A 403 0.90 -14.99 20.98
N PHE A 404 0.46 -15.31 19.75
CA PHE A 404 -0.30 -16.53 19.46
C PHE A 404 0.56 -17.79 19.40
N LEU A 405 1.90 -17.65 19.43
CA LEU A 405 2.81 -18.80 19.44
C LEU A 405 2.69 -19.63 20.74
N ASP A 406 2.16 -19.07 21.82
CA ASP A 406 1.87 -19.77 23.05
C ASP A 406 0.90 -20.94 22.87
N VAL A 407 0.05 -20.91 21.84
CA VAL A 407 -0.90 -21.97 21.51
C VAL A 407 -0.21 -23.28 21.13
N PHE A 408 1.02 -23.21 20.60
CA PHE A 408 1.75 -24.43 20.25
C PHE A 408 2.24 -25.23 21.48
N ARG A 409 2.29 -24.60 22.64
CA ARG A 409 2.64 -25.30 23.88
C ARG A 409 1.60 -26.39 24.17
N HIS A 410 2.06 -27.63 24.18
CA HIS A 410 1.24 -28.81 24.48
C HIS A 410 0.09 -29.07 23.50
N LEU A 411 0.15 -28.49 22.27
CA LEU A 411 -0.93 -28.58 21.29
C LEU A 411 -1.26 -30.03 20.92
N LEU A 412 -0.26 -30.92 20.86
CA LEU A 412 -0.39 -32.32 20.46
C LEU A 412 -0.12 -33.30 21.63
N VAL A 413 -0.33 -32.86 22.87
CA VAL A 413 -0.20 -33.76 24.03
C VAL A 413 -1.17 -34.92 23.93
N GLY A 414 -0.63 -36.13 24.08
CA GLY A 414 -1.41 -37.39 23.98
C GLY A 414 -1.44 -38.00 22.58
N GLU A 415 -0.99 -37.27 21.56
CA GLU A 415 -0.84 -37.80 20.22
C GLU A 415 0.52 -38.50 20.04
N PRO A 416 0.62 -39.49 19.09
CA PRO A 416 1.89 -40.12 18.77
C PRO A 416 2.91 -39.08 18.25
N CYS A 417 4.09 -39.05 18.87
CA CYS A 417 5.14 -38.12 18.45
C CYS A 417 5.74 -38.55 17.11
N SER A 418 5.66 -37.67 16.11
CA SER A 418 6.32 -37.83 14.82
C SER A 418 7.38 -36.72 14.68
N ALA A 419 8.65 -37.07 14.93
CA ALA A 419 9.75 -36.10 14.73
C ALA A 419 10.07 -35.87 13.24
N ALA A 420 9.56 -36.70 12.34
CA ALA A 420 9.88 -36.68 10.91
C ALA A 420 9.26 -35.51 10.14
N ALA A 421 8.18 -34.89 10.66
CA ALA A 421 7.42 -33.89 9.92
C ALA A 421 6.82 -32.80 10.82
N LEU A 422 7.66 -32.14 11.61
CA LEU A 422 7.23 -31.01 12.44
C LEU A 422 6.77 -29.83 11.59
N PRO A 423 5.67 -29.13 11.96
CA PRO A 423 5.17 -27.99 11.21
C PRO A 423 6.15 -26.80 11.27
N THR A 424 6.32 -26.13 10.12
CA THR A 424 7.09 -24.90 9.99
C THR A 424 6.17 -23.71 10.15
N VAL A 425 6.48 -22.85 11.10
CA VAL A 425 5.77 -21.58 11.34
C VAL A 425 6.49 -20.45 10.63
N HIS A 426 5.73 -19.57 9.99
CA HIS A 426 6.14 -18.28 9.42
C HIS A 426 5.37 -17.19 10.15
N CYS A 427 5.96 -16.62 11.20
CA CYS A 427 5.31 -15.65 12.06
C CYS A 427 5.85 -14.24 11.79
N TYR A 428 4.95 -13.27 11.65
CA TYR A 428 5.30 -11.89 11.36
C TYR A 428 5.24 -11.04 12.62
N GLY A 429 6.22 -10.14 12.74
CA GLY A 429 6.28 -9.17 13.83
C GLY A 429 6.79 -7.83 13.39
N PHE A 430 6.39 -6.78 14.12
CA PHE A 430 7.01 -5.47 14.03
C PHE A 430 8.06 -5.33 15.12
N SER A 431 9.19 -4.69 14.79
CA SER A 431 10.20 -4.26 15.75
C SER A 431 10.58 -2.81 15.52
N LYS A 432 10.93 -2.12 16.62
CA LYS A 432 11.57 -0.80 16.66
C LYS A 432 12.95 -0.86 17.35
N HIS A 433 13.41 -2.06 17.68
CA HIS A 433 14.66 -2.28 18.38
C HIS A 433 15.87 -2.06 17.45
N GLU A 434 17.05 -1.78 18.02
CA GLU A 434 18.30 -1.64 17.24
C GLU A 434 18.69 -2.94 16.53
N ASP A 435 18.40 -4.09 17.13
CA ASP A 435 18.49 -5.41 16.50
C ASP A 435 17.09 -6.03 16.38
N PRO A 436 16.39 -5.75 15.27
CA PRO A 436 15.02 -6.21 15.07
C PRO A 436 14.89 -7.74 14.97
N ALA A 437 15.92 -8.42 14.45
CA ALA A 437 15.90 -9.87 14.33
C ALA A 437 15.97 -10.55 15.70
N LYS A 438 16.82 -10.04 16.57
CA LYS A 438 16.95 -10.52 17.94
C LYS A 438 15.69 -10.25 18.76
N ASP A 439 15.10 -9.05 18.66
CA ASP A 439 13.84 -8.69 19.36
C ASP A 439 12.72 -9.67 19.01
N ILE A 440 12.51 -9.95 17.71
CA ILE A 440 11.46 -10.87 17.26
C ILE A 440 11.74 -12.30 17.74
N GLN A 441 13.00 -12.75 17.73
CA GLN A 441 13.38 -14.08 18.22
C GLN A 441 13.11 -14.21 19.70
N GLU A 442 13.57 -13.28 20.54
CA GLU A 442 13.37 -13.29 21.99
C GLU A 442 11.87 -13.29 22.37
N ARG A 443 11.06 -12.51 21.66
CA ARG A 443 9.60 -12.49 21.86
C ARG A 443 8.95 -13.81 21.44
N ALA A 444 9.39 -14.43 20.34
CA ALA A 444 8.90 -15.73 19.93
C ALA A 444 9.29 -16.82 20.91
N GLU A 445 10.53 -16.84 21.41
CA GLU A 445 11.01 -17.76 22.46
C GLU A 445 10.23 -17.61 23.77
N ALA A 446 9.99 -16.37 24.20
CA ALA A 446 9.18 -16.09 25.39
C ALA A 446 7.75 -16.61 25.22
N SER A 447 7.16 -16.47 24.04
CA SER A 447 5.82 -16.96 23.73
C SER A 447 5.78 -18.49 23.63
N LEU A 448 6.77 -19.13 23.02
CA LEU A 448 6.88 -20.58 22.91
C LEU A 448 7.32 -21.30 24.21
N GLY A 449 8.03 -20.58 25.09
CA GLY A 449 8.61 -21.15 26.31
C GLY A 449 9.85 -22.01 26.06
N THR A 450 10.55 -21.82 24.95
CA THR A 450 11.77 -22.57 24.58
C THR A 450 12.68 -21.71 23.70
N SER A 451 13.99 -21.97 23.71
CA SER A 451 14.94 -21.28 22.84
C SER A 451 14.81 -21.73 21.38
N LEU A 452 14.99 -20.78 20.48
CA LEU A 452 15.06 -20.99 19.03
C LEU A 452 16.50 -20.79 18.48
N ASP A 453 17.49 -20.66 19.33
CA ASP A 453 18.88 -20.46 18.92
C ASP A 453 19.37 -21.53 17.94
N GLY A 454 19.87 -21.07 16.78
CA GLY A 454 20.30 -21.93 15.68
C GLY A 454 19.17 -22.71 15.00
N ARG A 455 17.89 -22.51 15.37
CA ARG A 455 16.73 -23.25 14.84
C ARG A 455 15.71 -22.37 14.13
N CYS A 456 15.96 -21.07 14.03
CA CYS A 456 15.10 -20.14 13.33
C CYS A 456 15.86 -19.33 12.29
N SER A 457 15.14 -18.74 11.36
CA SER A 457 15.64 -17.74 10.44
C SER A 457 14.73 -16.54 10.44
N THR A 458 15.31 -15.35 10.37
CA THR A 458 14.57 -14.09 10.28
C THR A 458 14.75 -13.47 8.89
N TYR A 459 13.68 -12.90 8.36
CA TYR A 459 13.66 -12.22 7.06
C TYR A 459 13.07 -10.82 7.23
N LEU A 460 13.81 -9.79 6.80
CA LEU A 460 13.30 -8.42 6.76
C LEU A 460 12.34 -8.29 5.60
N VAL A 461 11.06 -8.15 5.92
CA VAL A 461 10.00 -8.01 4.91
C VAL A 461 10.02 -6.59 4.32
N ARG A 462 10.05 -5.57 5.18
CA ARG A 462 10.11 -4.17 4.76
C ARG A 462 10.27 -3.21 5.94
N ASN A 463 10.78 -2.01 5.63
CA ASN A 463 10.65 -0.87 6.52
C ASN A 463 9.22 -0.29 6.43
N VAL A 464 8.56 -0.13 7.58
CA VAL A 464 7.17 0.34 7.68
C VAL A 464 7.11 1.84 7.93
N ALA A 465 7.97 2.31 8.83
CA ALA A 465 8.14 3.71 9.20
C ALA A 465 9.61 3.93 9.62
N PRO A 466 10.07 5.16 9.84
CA PRO A 466 11.37 5.39 10.47
C PRO A 466 11.50 4.56 11.75
N ASN A 467 12.58 3.80 11.85
CA ASN A 467 12.89 2.91 12.97
C ASN A 467 11.80 1.85 13.28
N LYS A 468 11.01 1.45 12.30
CA LYS A 468 10.02 0.37 12.46
C LYS A 468 10.08 -0.59 11.28
N GLU A 469 10.46 -1.80 11.58
CA GLU A 469 10.63 -2.87 10.60
C GLU A 469 9.56 -3.96 10.77
N MET A 470 9.20 -4.58 9.64
CA MET A 470 8.39 -5.79 9.62
C MET A 470 9.29 -6.97 9.28
N LEU A 471 9.31 -7.97 10.15
CA LEU A 471 10.09 -9.19 9.96
C LEU A 471 9.17 -10.41 9.92
N CYS A 472 9.68 -11.46 9.28
CA CYS A 472 9.13 -12.81 9.32
C CYS A 472 10.15 -13.73 10.00
N ILE A 473 9.82 -14.31 11.15
CA ILE A 473 10.58 -15.39 11.76
C ILE A 473 10.02 -16.73 11.30
N SER A 474 10.88 -17.62 10.84
CA SER A 474 10.53 -18.96 10.36
C SER A 474 11.29 -20.02 11.14
N PHE A 475 10.59 -21.00 11.67
CA PHE A 475 11.15 -22.12 12.45
C PHE A 475 10.25 -23.33 12.40
N GLN A 476 10.81 -24.53 12.57
CA GLN A 476 10.02 -25.71 12.88
C GLN A 476 9.63 -25.71 14.35
N VAL A 477 8.36 -25.96 14.66
CA VAL A 477 7.92 -25.99 16.06
C VAL A 477 8.60 -27.18 16.76
N PRO A 478 9.36 -26.96 17.83
CA PRO A 478 10.07 -28.05 18.51
C PRO A 478 9.13 -29.11 19.05
N ALA A 479 9.52 -30.39 18.93
CA ALA A 479 8.67 -31.52 19.35
C ALA A 479 8.34 -31.48 20.85
N ASP A 480 9.27 -31.03 21.69
CA ASP A 480 9.06 -30.86 23.13
C ASP A 480 8.00 -29.79 23.43
N VAL A 481 7.88 -28.74 22.61
CA VAL A 481 6.81 -27.74 22.74
C VAL A 481 5.44 -28.35 22.43
N LEU A 482 5.35 -29.16 21.37
CA LEU A 482 4.07 -29.74 20.91
C LEU A 482 3.57 -30.89 21.80
N TYR A 483 4.46 -31.79 22.22
CA TYR A 483 4.09 -33.09 22.77
C TYR A 483 4.36 -33.26 24.26
N LYS A 484 5.22 -32.39 24.87
CA LYS A 484 5.53 -32.49 26.30
C LYS A 484 4.28 -32.22 27.15
N ARG A 485 4.04 -33.06 28.16
CA ARG A 485 2.98 -32.79 29.14
C ARG A 485 3.38 -31.57 30.02
N PRO A 486 2.44 -30.67 30.35
CA PRO A 486 2.72 -29.59 31.27
C PRO A 486 3.18 -30.13 32.61
N CYS A 487 4.19 -29.53 33.25
CA CYS A 487 4.50 -29.83 34.65
C CYS A 487 3.30 -29.43 35.53
N PRO A 488 3.03 -30.15 36.63
CA PRO A 488 1.92 -29.84 37.55
C PRO A 488 1.95 -28.38 38.05
N ASP A 489 3.13 -27.75 38.12
CA ASP A 489 3.32 -26.35 38.53
C ASP A 489 2.96 -25.33 37.44
N GLU A 490 2.98 -25.72 36.16
CA GLU A 490 2.56 -24.88 35.01
C GLU A 490 1.04 -24.86 34.84
N ALA A 491 0.33 -25.84 35.45
CA ALA A 491 -1.12 -25.97 35.36
C ALA A 491 -1.91 -25.00 36.28
N LYS A 492 -1.24 -24.14 37.02
CA LYS A 492 -1.93 -23.05 37.73
C LYS A 492 -2.49 -22.08 36.70
N PRO A 493 -3.83 -21.84 36.65
CA PRO A 493 -4.39 -20.86 35.77
C PRO A 493 -3.67 -19.54 36.02
N ALA A 494 -3.12 -18.96 34.97
CA ALA A 494 -2.68 -17.57 35.00
C ALA A 494 -3.85 -16.79 35.60
N SER A 495 -3.68 -16.35 36.86
CA SER A 495 -4.68 -15.58 37.56
C SER A 495 -5.18 -14.55 36.59
N LYS A 496 -6.51 -14.49 36.42
CA LYS A 496 -7.18 -13.46 35.63
C LYS A 496 -6.46 -12.14 35.94
N ARG A 497 -5.53 -11.75 35.09
CA ARG A 497 -5.15 -10.36 35.01
C ARG A 497 -6.41 -9.70 34.51
N LEU A 498 -7.20 -9.19 35.45
CA LEU A 498 -8.21 -8.21 35.15
C LEU A 498 -7.55 -7.25 34.14
N CYS A 499 -8.09 -7.19 32.97
CA CYS A 499 -7.95 -6.00 32.15
C CYS A 499 -8.64 -4.87 32.90
N THR A 500 -7.96 -4.32 33.88
CA THR A 500 -8.25 -2.98 34.34
C THR A 500 -7.88 -2.12 33.13
N SER A 501 -8.88 -1.46 32.61
CA SER A 501 -8.81 -0.37 31.66
C SER A 501 -7.99 0.77 32.30
N GLN A 502 -6.68 0.60 32.31
CA GLN A 502 -5.72 1.66 32.58
C GLN A 502 -4.94 1.88 31.30
N GLY A 503 -5.33 2.95 30.62
CA GLY A 503 -4.50 3.81 29.81
C GLY A 503 -3.43 3.12 28.95
N PHE A 504 -3.84 2.43 27.89
CA PHE A 504 -2.95 2.34 26.75
C PHE A 504 -2.93 3.73 26.12
N SER A 505 -1.88 4.50 26.43
CA SER A 505 -1.61 5.75 25.75
C SER A 505 -1.61 5.49 24.25
N GLU A 506 -2.38 6.29 23.52
CA GLU A 506 -2.57 6.25 22.06
C GLU A 506 -1.25 6.33 21.24
N GLU A 507 -0.13 6.61 21.88
CA GLU A 507 1.18 6.71 21.23
C GLU A 507 1.77 5.38 20.70
N LYS A 508 1.31 4.22 21.16
CA LYS A 508 1.90 2.93 20.71
C LYS A 508 1.30 2.34 19.44
N LEU A 509 0.22 2.89 18.93
CA LEU A 509 -0.49 2.35 17.74
C LEU A 509 -0.34 3.19 16.46
N LEU A 510 0.19 4.42 16.56
CA LEU A 510 0.20 5.38 15.44
C LEU A 510 1.59 5.69 14.85
N SER A 511 2.64 5.04 15.30
CA SER A 511 3.96 5.24 14.70
C SER A 511 4.48 3.99 13.97
#